data_d6bdfe43cba0026d15d631285d1e60f8
#
_entry.id   d6bdfe43cba0026d15d631285d1e60f8
#
_cell.length_a   1.000
_cell.length_b   1.000
_cell.length_c   1.000
_cell.angle_alpha   90.00
_cell.angle_beta   90.00
_cell.angle_gamma   90.00
#
_symmetry.space_group_name_H-M   'P 1'
#
loop_
_entity.id
_entity.type
_entity.pdbx_description
1 polymer ?
#
loop_
_entity_poly.entity_id
_entity_poly.type
_entity_poly.pdbx_seq_one_letter_code
_entity_poly.pdbx_strand_id
1 'polypeptide(L)'
;MNPGRFLRQLCIVLAVAGLIVWGLTQWIVIPWVVEGPSMEPTLMEGDRLLVDLWTYRGRLPRPGEIVVARGPGDQYLVKRIGPEPYPGADPYPPPVLVPNPLEPAFVLLGDNPVRSGDSRAFGRIPASRIRGRVAWRYWPLSRAGSIE
;
A
#
# COMPACT_ATOMS: atom_id res chain seq x y z
N MET A 1 24.70 -34.08 29.90
CA MET A 1 24.35 -33.24 28.74
C MET A 1 25.38 -32.11 28.67
N ASN A 2 26.09 -31.95 27.55
CA ASN A 2 27.19 -30.98 27.47
C ASN A 2 26.62 -29.57 27.26
N PRO A 3 26.69 -28.64 28.25
CA PRO A 3 26.01 -27.34 28.22
C PRO A 3 26.43 -26.49 27.02
N GLY A 4 27.67 -26.63 26.54
CA GLY A 4 28.14 -25.88 25.36
C GLY A 4 27.48 -26.33 24.04
N ARG A 5 27.14 -27.62 23.91
CA ARG A 5 26.42 -28.13 22.73
C ARG A 5 24.97 -27.65 22.74
N PHE A 6 24.32 -27.64 23.90
CA PHE A 6 22.94 -27.16 24.04
C PHE A 6 22.83 -25.66 23.69
N LEU A 7 23.73 -24.84 24.25
CA LEU A 7 23.74 -23.40 23.97
C LEU A 7 23.95 -23.10 22.47
N ARG A 8 24.92 -23.80 21.84
CA ARG A 8 25.15 -23.64 20.38
C ARG A 8 23.94 -24.01 19.54
N GLN A 9 23.26 -25.12 19.88
CA GLN A 9 22.04 -25.53 19.16
C GLN A 9 20.93 -24.52 19.33
N LEU A 10 20.74 -24.00 20.53
CA LEU A 10 19.74 -22.95 20.81
C LEU A 10 20.02 -21.68 19.97
N CYS A 11 21.27 -21.21 19.93
CA CYS A 11 21.67 -20.06 19.12
C CYS A 11 21.39 -20.28 17.63
N ILE A 12 21.69 -21.47 17.10
CA ILE A 12 21.42 -21.81 15.70
C ILE A 12 19.92 -21.77 15.41
N VAL A 13 19.09 -22.37 16.27
CA VAL A 13 17.63 -22.38 16.10
C VAL A 13 17.07 -20.96 16.11
N LEU A 14 17.50 -20.12 17.05
CA LEU A 14 17.06 -18.73 17.13
C LEU A 14 17.50 -17.91 15.91
N ALA A 15 18.72 -18.12 15.42
CA ALA A 15 19.22 -17.45 14.22
C ALA A 15 18.42 -17.87 12.96
N VAL A 16 18.16 -19.17 12.80
CA VAL A 16 17.37 -19.68 11.68
C VAL A 16 15.92 -19.17 11.75
N ALA A 17 15.30 -19.22 12.93
CA ALA A 17 13.95 -18.69 13.12
C ALA A 17 13.90 -17.17 12.80
N GLY A 18 14.88 -16.40 13.26
CA GLY A 18 15.00 -14.98 12.94
C GLY A 18 15.14 -14.71 11.45
N LEU A 19 15.97 -15.50 10.73
CA LEU A 19 16.12 -15.38 9.28
C LEU A 19 14.83 -15.73 8.53
N ILE A 20 14.10 -16.76 8.98
CA ILE A 20 12.81 -17.14 8.38
C ILE A 20 11.80 -16.01 8.56
N VAL A 21 11.65 -15.49 9.78
CA VAL A 21 10.73 -14.37 10.08
C VAL A 21 11.12 -13.13 9.27
N TRP A 22 12.41 -12.79 9.24
CA TRP A 22 12.89 -11.66 8.44
C TRP A 22 12.60 -11.86 6.95
N GLY A 23 12.87 -13.03 6.39
CA GLY A 23 12.55 -13.33 4.99
C GLY A 23 11.06 -13.23 4.68
N LEU A 24 10.20 -13.79 5.52
CA LEU A 24 8.75 -13.71 5.35
C LEU A 24 8.24 -12.25 5.40
N THR A 25 8.76 -11.43 6.31
CA THR A 25 8.34 -10.02 6.42
C THR A 25 8.73 -9.20 5.19
N GLN A 26 9.87 -9.46 4.55
CA GLN A 26 10.28 -8.77 3.32
C GLN A 26 9.33 -9.02 2.14
N TRP A 27 8.59 -10.14 2.14
CA TRP A 27 7.67 -10.52 1.06
C TRP A 27 6.22 -10.13 1.33
N ILE A 28 5.89 -9.80 2.58
CA ILE A 28 4.52 -9.58 3.03
C ILE A 28 4.26 -8.11 3.33
N VAL A 29 5.20 -7.43 3.98
CA VAL A 29 5.05 -6.04 4.44
C VAL A 29 6.32 -5.24 4.16
N ILE A 30 6.15 -4.05 3.60
CA ILE A 30 7.26 -3.11 3.40
C ILE A 30 7.01 -1.79 4.15
N PRO A 31 8.06 -1.15 4.71
CA PRO A 31 7.94 0.19 5.24
C PRO A 31 7.82 1.21 4.09
N TRP A 32 7.04 2.26 4.33
CA TRP A 32 6.81 3.34 3.38
C TRP A 32 6.80 4.69 4.10
N VAL A 33 7.32 5.73 3.45
CA VAL A 33 7.24 7.10 3.96
C VAL A 33 6.30 7.90 3.08
N VAL A 34 5.39 8.65 3.70
CA VAL A 34 4.46 9.53 2.98
C VAL A 34 5.20 10.76 2.51
N GLU A 35 5.13 11.02 1.22
CA GLU A 35 5.67 12.21 0.58
C GLU A 35 4.52 13.07 0.05
N GLY A 36 4.56 14.35 0.43
CA GLY A 36 3.61 15.36 0.00
C GLY A 36 2.23 15.30 0.68
N PRO A 37 1.41 16.33 0.44
CA PRO A 37 0.19 16.61 1.20
C PRO A 37 -1.08 15.98 0.63
N SER A 38 -0.99 15.12 -0.38
CA SER A 38 -2.16 14.66 -1.14
C SER A 38 -3.15 13.82 -0.34
N MET A 39 -2.71 13.25 0.81
CA MET A 39 -3.53 12.43 1.69
C MET A 39 -3.86 13.12 3.02
N GLU A 40 -3.55 14.40 3.15
CA GLU A 40 -3.97 15.20 4.31
C GLU A 40 -5.49 15.33 4.38
N PRO A 41 -6.09 15.31 5.58
CA PRO A 41 -5.46 15.19 6.90
C PRO A 41 -5.21 13.75 7.36
N THR A 42 -5.63 12.73 6.61
CA THR A 42 -5.54 11.31 7.02
C THR A 42 -4.10 10.86 7.20
N LEU A 43 -3.26 11.15 6.22
CA LEU A 43 -1.82 10.91 6.27
C LEU A 43 -1.09 12.23 6.05
N MET A 44 -0.13 12.50 6.91
CA MET A 44 0.70 13.71 6.83
C MET A 44 2.05 13.36 6.21
N GLU A 45 2.68 14.33 5.59
CA GLU A 45 4.06 14.18 5.12
C GLU A 45 4.99 13.73 6.24
N GLY A 46 5.86 12.75 5.96
CA GLY A 46 6.75 12.13 6.92
C GLY A 46 6.13 11.00 7.76
N ASP A 47 4.82 10.71 7.63
CA ASP A 47 4.25 9.52 8.26
C ASP A 47 4.92 8.26 7.73
N ARG A 48 5.21 7.31 8.63
CA ARG A 48 5.79 6.02 8.26
C ARG A 48 4.76 4.92 8.37
N LEU A 49 4.58 4.23 7.27
CA LEU A 49 3.51 3.26 7.05
C LEU A 49 4.08 1.86 6.85
N LEU A 50 3.27 0.87 7.19
CA LEU A 50 3.46 -0.51 6.78
C LEU A 50 2.48 -0.82 5.64
N VAL A 51 3.02 -1.23 4.51
CA VAL A 51 2.27 -1.59 3.30
C VAL A 51 2.23 -3.10 3.17
N ASP A 52 1.04 -3.66 3.22
CA ASP A 52 0.76 -5.08 3.03
C ASP A 52 0.73 -5.41 1.53
N LEU A 53 1.68 -6.21 1.09
CA LEU A 53 1.82 -6.66 -0.30
C LEU A 53 1.05 -7.95 -0.60
N TRP A 54 0.52 -8.62 0.43
CA TRP A 54 -0.11 -9.93 0.30
C TRP A 54 -1.60 -9.86 0.06
N THR A 55 -2.28 -8.89 0.67
CA THR A 55 -3.75 -8.78 0.64
C THR A 55 -4.32 -8.87 -0.78
N TYR A 56 -3.71 -8.23 -1.76
CA TYR A 56 -4.23 -8.19 -3.15
C TYR A 56 -3.80 -9.36 -4.03
N ARG A 57 -3.12 -10.36 -3.45
CA ARG A 57 -2.93 -11.66 -4.14
C ARG A 57 -4.17 -12.55 -4.13
N GLY A 58 -5.05 -12.36 -3.14
CA GLY A 58 -6.26 -13.15 -2.96
C GLY A 58 -7.57 -12.41 -3.21
N ARG A 59 -7.54 -11.07 -3.34
CA ARG A 59 -8.73 -10.26 -3.60
C ARG A 59 -8.39 -8.94 -4.28
N LEU A 60 -9.40 -8.30 -4.82
CA LEU A 60 -9.27 -6.94 -5.35
C LEU A 60 -9.33 -5.87 -4.24
N PRO A 61 -8.75 -4.68 -4.49
CA PRO A 61 -8.95 -3.50 -3.65
C PRO A 61 -10.43 -3.16 -3.47
N ARG A 62 -10.76 -2.62 -2.30
CA ARG A 62 -12.13 -2.19 -1.96
C ARG A 62 -12.19 -0.68 -1.83
N PRO A 63 -13.35 -0.06 -2.16
CA PRO A 63 -13.57 1.36 -1.88
C PRO A 63 -13.23 1.73 -0.43
N GLY A 64 -12.56 2.87 -0.27
CA GLY A 64 -12.10 3.36 1.03
C GLY A 64 -10.70 2.91 1.45
N GLU A 65 -10.18 1.80 0.94
CA GLU A 65 -8.82 1.34 1.27
C GLU A 65 -7.76 2.32 0.75
N ILE A 66 -6.74 2.58 1.55
CA ILE A 66 -5.57 3.35 1.13
C ILE A 66 -4.53 2.39 0.56
N VAL A 67 -4.03 2.70 -0.62
CA VAL A 67 -3.11 1.86 -1.38
C VAL A 67 -1.86 2.61 -1.80
N VAL A 68 -0.78 1.86 -1.99
CA VAL A 68 0.38 2.30 -2.76
C VAL A 68 0.21 1.78 -4.18
N ALA A 69 0.25 2.68 -5.15
CA ALA A 69 0.11 2.35 -6.57
C ALA A 69 1.16 3.07 -7.40
N ARG A 70 1.41 2.54 -8.61
CA ARG A 70 2.28 3.18 -9.59
C ARG A 70 1.44 4.06 -10.52
N GLY A 71 1.70 5.36 -10.49
CA GLY A 71 1.01 6.36 -11.32
C GLY A 71 1.47 6.39 -12.78
N PRO A 72 0.96 7.34 -13.59
CA PRO A 72 1.24 7.44 -15.03
C PRO A 72 2.72 7.58 -15.38
N GLY A 73 3.49 8.33 -14.60
CA GLY A 73 4.93 8.53 -14.81
C GLY A 73 5.81 7.53 -14.05
N ASP A 74 5.28 6.35 -13.73
CA ASP A 74 5.93 5.30 -12.94
C ASP A 74 6.35 5.69 -11.51
N GLN A 75 6.02 6.93 -11.07
CA GLN A 75 6.15 7.32 -9.67
C GLN A 75 5.15 6.55 -8.80
N TYR A 76 5.54 6.30 -7.56
CA TYR A 76 4.62 5.73 -6.59
C TYR A 76 3.72 6.80 -5.98
N LEU A 77 2.46 6.44 -5.79
CA LEU A 77 1.42 7.28 -5.22
C LEU A 77 0.79 6.56 -4.02
N VAL A 78 0.51 7.29 -2.96
CA VAL A 78 -0.36 6.83 -1.87
C VAL A 78 -1.70 7.51 -2.06
N LYS A 79 -2.77 6.72 -2.26
CA LYS A 79 -4.12 7.22 -2.58
C LYS A 79 -5.19 6.31 -1.98
N ARG A 80 -6.40 6.83 -1.87
CA ARG A 80 -7.58 6.08 -1.46
C ARG A 80 -8.32 5.52 -2.68
N ILE A 81 -8.78 4.29 -2.59
CA ILE A 81 -9.69 3.70 -3.58
C ILE A 81 -11.03 4.45 -3.51
N GLY A 82 -11.42 5.04 -4.61
CA GLY A 82 -12.69 5.73 -4.75
C GLY A 82 -13.90 4.80 -4.74
N PRO A 83 -15.11 5.35 -4.66
CA PRO A 83 -16.35 4.57 -4.71
C PRO A 83 -16.55 3.90 -6.08
N GLU A 84 -17.12 2.71 -6.10
CA GLU A 84 -17.56 1.99 -7.30
C GLU A 84 -18.85 1.21 -7.02
N PRO A 85 -19.75 1.07 -8.01
CA PRO A 85 -19.76 1.77 -9.29
C PRO A 85 -20.02 3.28 -9.11
N TYR A 86 -19.50 4.09 -10.02
CA TYR A 86 -19.80 5.51 -9.99
C TYR A 86 -21.26 5.72 -10.46
N PRO A 87 -22.11 6.37 -9.67
CA PRO A 87 -23.49 6.66 -10.11
C PRO A 87 -23.49 7.65 -11.27
N GLY A 88 -23.99 7.23 -12.42
CA GLY A 88 -24.06 8.08 -13.61
C GLY A 88 -22.90 7.89 -14.59
N ALA A 89 -22.69 8.88 -15.48
CA ALA A 89 -21.54 8.88 -16.38
C ALA A 89 -20.23 8.97 -15.58
N ASP A 90 -19.26 8.16 -15.96
CA ASP A 90 -17.95 8.18 -15.30
C ASP A 90 -17.30 9.57 -15.46
N PRO A 91 -17.11 10.35 -14.39
CA PRO A 91 -16.54 11.69 -14.48
C PRO A 91 -15.03 11.68 -14.69
N TYR A 92 -14.40 10.50 -14.65
CA TYR A 92 -12.95 10.36 -14.79
C TYR A 92 -12.57 10.19 -16.25
N PRO A 93 -11.45 10.78 -16.69
CA PRO A 93 -10.95 10.56 -18.05
C PRO A 93 -10.71 9.07 -18.30
N PRO A 94 -10.80 8.62 -19.57
CA PRO A 94 -10.49 7.25 -19.90
C PRO A 94 -9.09 6.88 -19.41
N PRO A 95 -8.89 5.64 -18.92
CA PRO A 95 -7.62 5.22 -18.35
C PRO A 95 -6.52 5.29 -19.40
N VAL A 96 -5.52 6.14 -19.17
CA VAL A 96 -4.38 6.34 -20.07
C VAL A 96 -3.48 5.08 -20.12
N LEU A 97 -3.66 4.15 -19.19
CA LEU A 97 -2.70 3.08 -18.90
C LEU A 97 -3.30 1.68 -18.80
N VAL A 98 -4.48 1.40 -19.37
CA VAL A 98 -5.04 0.03 -19.34
C VAL A 98 -4.67 -0.71 -20.63
N PRO A 99 -3.58 -1.47 -20.63
CA PRO A 99 -3.18 -2.26 -21.78
C PRO A 99 -4.17 -3.39 -22.09
N ASN A 100 -4.94 -3.82 -21.08
CA ASN A 100 -5.92 -4.89 -21.18
C ASN A 100 -7.30 -4.37 -20.75
N PRO A 101 -8.30 -4.27 -21.66
CA PRO A 101 -9.64 -3.79 -21.32
C PRO A 101 -10.42 -4.71 -20.37
N LEU A 102 -9.95 -5.94 -20.16
CA LEU A 102 -10.55 -6.90 -19.21
C LEU A 102 -9.94 -6.79 -17.82
N GLU A 103 -8.88 -5.99 -17.63
CA GLU A 103 -8.26 -5.80 -16.33
C GLU A 103 -9.08 -4.82 -15.48
N PRO A 104 -9.43 -5.17 -14.22
CA PRO A 104 -10.07 -4.23 -13.32
C PRO A 104 -9.22 -2.96 -13.14
N ALA A 105 -9.86 -1.80 -13.22
CA ALA A 105 -9.20 -0.51 -13.02
C ALA A 105 -9.94 0.31 -11.95
N PHE A 106 -9.19 0.96 -11.10
CA PHE A 106 -9.67 1.64 -9.90
C PHE A 106 -9.48 3.14 -9.97
N VAL A 107 -10.43 3.87 -9.41
CA VAL A 107 -10.30 5.29 -9.14
C VAL A 107 -9.44 5.48 -7.91
N LEU A 108 -8.38 6.26 -8.02
CA LEU A 108 -7.49 6.61 -6.93
C LEU A 108 -7.66 8.09 -6.60
N LEU A 109 -8.04 8.42 -5.37
CA LEU A 109 -8.29 9.79 -4.93
C LEU A 109 -7.38 10.15 -3.76
N GLY A 110 -6.90 11.39 -3.78
CA GLY A 110 -6.28 11.99 -2.61
C GLY A 110 -7.33 12.55 -1.65
N ASP A 111 -7.09 12.40 -0.35
CA ASP A 111 -7.98 12.96 0.69
C ASP A 111 -7.90 14.50 0.73
N ASN A 112 -6.83 15.08 0.15
CA ASN A 112 -6.70 16.51 -0.08
C ASN A 112 -6.94 16.85 -1.56
N PRO A 113 -8.18 17.15 -2.00
CA PRO A 113 -8.50 17.31 -3.40
C PRO A 113 -7.80 18.50 -4.07
N VAL A 114 -7.44 19.52 -3.31
CA VAL A 114 -6.78 20.74 -3.84
C VAL A 114 -5.30 20.48 -4.14
N ARG A 115 -4.66 19.57 -3.39
CA ARG A 115 -3.21 19.30 -3.46
C ARG A 115 -2.90 17.89 -3.94
N SER A 116 -3.82 17.25 -4.69
CA SER A 116 -3.69 15.88 -5.17
C SER A 116 -3.71 15.81 -6.69
N GLY A 117 -2.63 15.29 -7.27
CA GLY A 117 -2.69 14.72 -8.62
C GLY A 117 -3.19 13.27 -8.52
N ASP A 118 -4.41 13.01 -9.01
CA ASP A 118 -5.07 11.71 -8.86
C ASP A 118 -5.98 11.39 -10.06
N SER A 119 -6.86 10.40 -9.96
CA SER A 119 -7.70 9.93 -11.04
C SER A 119 -8.57 11.01 -11.68
N ARG A 120 -8.83 12.12 -10.98
CA ARG A 120 -9.52 13.29 -11.57
C ARG A 120 -8.73 13.91 -12.72
N ALA A 121 -7.41 13.74 -12.72
CA ALA A 121 -6.51 14.25 -13.75
C ALA A 121 -6.07 13.19 -14.75
N PHE A 122 -5.81 11.94 -14.29
CA PHE A 122 -5.18 10.92 -15.12
C PHE A 122 -6.04 9.66 -15.34
N GLY A 123 -7.27 9.61 -14.82
CA GLY A 123 -8.18 8.48 -14.99
C GLY A 123 -7.88 7.30 -14.06
N ARG A 124 -8.46 6.15 -14.38
CA ARG A 124 -8.36 4.94 -13.57
C ARG A 124 -6.99 4.28 -13.68
N ILE A 125 -6.57 3.61 -12.62
CA ILE A 125 -5.33 2.85 -12.55
C ILE A 125 -5.65 1.35 -12.55
N PRO A 126 -5.03 0.53 -13.42
CA PRO A 126 -5.27 -0.90 -13.47
C PRO A 126 -4.76 -1.61 -12.20
N ALA A 127 -5.41 -2.73 -11.85
CA ALA A 127 -5.09 -3.52 -10.66
C ALA A 127 -3.62 -3.94 -10.59
N SER A 128 -3.00 -4.25 -11.73
CA SER A 128 -1.59 -4.63 -11.84
C SER A 128 -0.61 -3.54 -11.39
N ARG A 129 -1.06 -2.28 -11.35
CA ARG A 129 -0.26 -1.15 -10.85
C ARG A 129 -0.42 -0.89 -9.35
N ILE A 130 -1.37 -1.57 -8.69
CA ILE A 130 -1.54 -1.45 -7.23
C ILE A 130 -0.54 -2.36 -6.55
N ARG A 131 0.38 -1.77 -5.78
CA ARG A 131 1.47 -2.47 -5.12
C ARG A 131 1.02 -3.20 -3.85
N GLY A 132 0.19 -2.55 -3.04
CA GLY A 132 -0.27 -3.10 -1.78
C GLY A 132 -1.16 -2.13 -1.01
N ARG A 133 -1.74 -2.63 0.10
CA ARG A 133 -2.62 -1.88 0.99
C ARG A 133 -1.82 -1.22 2.11
N VAL A 134 -2.08 0.04 2.41
CA VAL A 134 -1.59 0.68 3.63
C VAL A 134 -2.35 0.09 4.81
N ALA A 135 -1.66 -0.66 5.67
CA ALA A 135 -2.28 -1.40 6.76
C ALA A 135 -2.14 -0.67 8.11
N TRP A 136 -0.99 -0.05 8.35
CA TRP A 136 -0.65 0.51 9.64
C TRP A 136 0.26 1.73 9.51
N ARG A 137 0.05 2.76 10.34
CA ARG A 137 0.99 3.84 10.57
C ARG A 137 1.75 3.58 11.86
N TYR A 138 3.08 3.42 11.79
CA TYR A 138 3.89 3.15 12.97
C TYR A 138 4.66 4.37 13.49
N TRP A 139 4.70 5.44 12.72
CA TRP A 139 5.30 6.71 13.12
C TRP A 139 4.54 7.89 12.53
N PRO A 140 4.36 9.01 13.27
CA PRO A 140 4.80 9.25 14.65
C PRO A 140 3.96 8.42 15.65
N LEU A 141 4.56 8.09 16.81
CA LEU A 141 3.90 7.25 17.83
C LEU A 141 2.58 7.87 18.34
N SER A 142 2.49 9.21 18.37
CA SER A 142 1.27 9.93 18.76
C SER A 142 0.06 9.68 17.83
N ARG A 143 0.30 9.18 16.62
CA ARG A 143 -0.72 8.87 15.61
C ARG A 143 -0.61 7.44 15.09
N ALA A 144 0.16 6.58 15.78
CA ALA A 144 0.30 5.17 15.39
C ALA A 144 -1.05 4.45 15.51
N GLY A 145 -1.34 3.60 14.49
CA GLY A 145 -2.60 2.87 14.46
C GLY A 145 -2.90 2.27 13.09
N SER A 146 -3.97 1.45 13.04
CA SER A 146 -4.51 0.93 11.78
C SER A 146 -5.03 2.05 10.90
N ILE A 147 -4.89 1.88 9.61
CA ILE A 147 -5.41 2.78 8.59
C ILE A 147 -6.61 2.10 7.93
N GLU A 148 -7.77 2.72 8.07
CA GLU A 148 -9.03 2.29 7.44
C GLU A 148 -9.44 3.23 6.32
#